data_f69673b8de9b92a537d56ba48ca93348
#
_entry.id   f69673b8de9b92a537d56ba48ca93348
#
_cell.length_a   1.000
_cell.length_b   1.000
_cell.length_c   1.000
_cell.angle_alpha   90.00
_cell.angle_beta   90.00
_cell.angle_gamma   90.00
#
_symmetry.space_group_name_H-M   'P 1'
#
loop_
_entity.id
_entity.type
_entity.pdbx_description
1 polymer ?
#
loop_
_entity_poly.entity_id
_entity_poly.type
_entity_poly.pdbx_seq_one_letter_code
_entity_poly.pdbx_strand_id
1 'polypeptide(L)'
;FMTESERRQIIELIKREVIPAIGCTEPIAVALCVAKAAETLGMRPEKIEVLLSANILKNAMGVGIPGTGMVGLPIAVALGALIGKSEYQLEVLKDCTPEAVECGKQFIAERRICISLKDNITEKLYIEVICRSGDRTAKAVIAGGHTTFIYIADGGNVLLDRQHTTDEEEEATAPELNLRKVYDFALTAPLDEIRFILDTARLNKAAAEQAFKGSYGHSLGRMLRGSYEHKVMGDSVFSHILSYTSAACDARMAGAMIPVMSNSGSGNQGISATLPVVVFAEENNKNEEELI
;
A
#
# COMPACT_ATOMS: atom_id res chain seq x y z
N PHE A 1 -27.19 -16.57 -13.54
CA PHE A 1 -27.30 -15.12 -13.44
C PHE A 1 -26.81 -14.69 -12.08
N MET A 2 -25.94 -13.68 -12.03
CA MET A 2 -25.45 -13.08 -10.78
C MET A 2 -26.59 -12.34 -10.07
N THR A 3 -26.76 -12.58 -8.78
CA THR A 3 -27.76 -11.87 -7.97
C THR A 3 -27.28 -10.47 -7.62
N GLU A 4 -28.20 -9.57 -7.27
CA GLU A 4 -27.86 -8.22 -6.78
C GLU A 4 -26.99 -8.28 -5.51
N SER A 5 -27.26 -9.23 -4.63
CA SER A 5 -26.49 -9.43 -3.41
C SER A 5 -25.03 -9.83 -3.70
N GLU A 6 -24.83 -10.79 -4.61
CA GLU A 6 -23.47 -11.19 -5.05
C GLU A 6 -22.72 -10.04 -5.70
N ARG A 7 -23.40 -9.28 -6.57
CA ARG A 7 -22.79 -8.09 -7.21
C ARG A 7 -22.34 -7.07 -6.18
N ARG A 8 -23.18 -6.78 -5.19
CA ARG A 8 -22.86 -5.85 -4.10
C ARG A 8 -21.65 -6.31 -3.28
N GLN A 9 -21.59 -7.58 -2.93
CA GLN A 9 -20.46 -8.17 -2.21
C GLN A 9 -19.16 -8.07 -3.00
N ILE A 10 -19.19 -8.25 -4.32
CA ILE A 10 -18.01 -8.08 -5.19
C ILE A 10 -17.56 -6.61 -5.21
N ILE A 11 -18.49 -5.67 -5.33
CA ILE A 11 -18.18 -4.23 -5.31
C ILE A 11 -17.54 -3.82 -3.97
N GLU A 12 -18.07 -4.30 -2.85
CA GLU A 12 -17.51 -4.04 -1.52
C GLU A 12 -16.11 -4.64 -1.38
N LEU A 13 -15.88 -5.85 -1.90
CA LEU A 13 -14.56 -6.47 -1.94
C LEU A 13 -13.57 -5.61 -2.74
N ILE A 14 -13.94 -5.17 -3.94
CA ILE A 14 -13.09 -4.31 -4.77
C ILE A 14 -12.75 -3.02 -4.02
N LYS A 15 -13.73 -2.35 -3.44
CA LYS A 15 -13.52 -1.09 -2.70
C LYS A 15 -12.62 -1.26 -1.47
N ARG A 16 -12.64 -2.44 -0.85
CA ARG A 16 -11.76 -2.77 0.28
C ARG A 16 -10.33 -3.07 -0.16
N GLU A 17 -10.17 -3.82 -1.26
CA GLU A 17 -8.87 -4.34 -1.70
C GLU A 17 -8.11 -3.42 -2.66
N VAL A 18 -8.84 -2.52 -3.34
CA VAL A 18 -8.28 -1.58 -4.32
C VAL A 18 -8.29 -0.19 -3.70
N ILE A 19 -7.17 0.17 -3.10
CA ILE A 19 -7.01 1.43 -2.34
C ILE A 19 -5.72 2.15 -2.71
N PRO A 20 -5.68 3.49 -2.61
CA PRO A 20 -4.47 4.27 -2.84
C PRO A 20 -3.36 3.91 -1.85
N ALA A 21 -2.13 3.92 -2.32
CA ALA A 21 -0.94 3.71 -1.51
C ALA A 21 0.21 4.59 -1.99
N ILE A 22 1.05 5.05 -1.06
CA ILE A 22 2.30 5.78 -1.35
C ILE A 22 3.46 4.96 -0.80
N GLY A 23 4.37 4.54 -1.67
CA GLY A 23 5.53 3.74 -1.33
C GLY A 23 5.26 2.24 -1.25
N CYS A 24 6.26 1.49 -0.78
CA CYS A 24 6.18 0.05 -0.60
C CYS A 24 5.28 -0.29 0.59
N THR A 25 4.37 -1.27 0.40
CA THR A 25 3.30 -1.55 1.37
C THR A 25 3.80 -2.06 2.72
N GLU A 26 4.87 -2.84 2.76
CA GLU A 26 5.38 -3.41 4.02
C GLU A 26 5.87 -2.34 5.01
N PRO A 27 6.82 -1.45 4.67
CA PRO A 27 7.24 -0.40 5.61
C PRO A 27 6.12 0.61 5.89
N ILE A 28 5.23 0.85 4.93
CA ILE A 28 4.09 1.75 5.12
C ILE A 28 3.06 1.13 6.07
N ALA A 29 2.81 -0.16 6.01
CA ALA A 29 1.97 -0.85 6.98
C ALA A 29 2.58 -0.79 8.40
N VAL A 30 3.90 -0.89 8.53
CA VAL A 30 4.59 -0.67 9.81
C VAL A 30 4.38 0.77 10.29
N ALA A 31 4.59 1.77 9.43
CA ALA A 31 4.34 3.17 9.77
C ALA A 31 2.87 3.43 10.17
N LEU A 32 1.92 2.79 9.50
CA LEU A 32 0.49 2.85 9.83
C LEU A 32 0.21 2.29 11.23
N CYS A 33 0.80 1.15 11.55
CA CYS A 33 0.65 0.54 12.88
C CYS A 33 1.26 1.43 13.98
N VAL A 34 2.42 2.02 13.71
CA VAL A 34 3.06 2.99 14.62
C VAL A 34 2.21 4.23 14.80
N ALA A 35 1.67 4.80 13.72
CA ALA A 35 0.78 5.96 13.78
C ALA A 35 -0.43 5.68 14.69
N LYS A 36 -1.07 4.52 14.53
CA LYS A 36 -2.20 4.12 15.36
C LYS A 36 -1.84 3.97 16.83
N ALA A 37 -0.72 3.34 17.14
CA ALA A 37 -0.24 3.20 18.51
C ALA A 37 0.10 4.56 19.14
N ALA A 38 0.76 5.46 18.40
CA ALA A 38 1.08 6.80 18.86
C ALA A 38 -0.17 7.67 19.08
N GLU A 39 -1.14 7.62 18.16
CA GLU A 39 -2.44 8.27 18.32
C GLU A 39 -3.18 7.78 19.56
N THR A 40 -3.18 6.46 19.80
CA THR A 40 -3.79 5.84 20.96
C THR A 40 -3.11 6.27 22.26
N LEU A 41 -1.77 6.39 22.25
CA LEU A 41 -1.00 6.93 23.37
C LEU A 41 -1.35 8.40 23.66
N GLY A 42 -1.71 9.17 22.64
CA GLY A 42 -2.12 10.57 22.75
C GLY A 42 -0.98 11.55 23.00
N MET A 43 0.26 11.11 22.86
CA MET A 43 1.45 11.94 23.01
C MET A 43 2.61 11.36 22.19
N ARG A 44 3.67 12.16 22.00
CA ARG A 44 4.91 11.70 21.37
C ARG A 44 5.50 10.55 22.18
N PRO A 45 5.72 9.36 21.62
CA PRO A 45 6.31 8.25 22.35
C PRO A 45 7.79 8.53 22.68
N GLU A 46 8.21 8.12 23.86
CA GLU A 46 9.62 8.12 24.26
C GLU A 46 10.34 6.87 23.76
N LYS A 47 9.61 5.76 23.66
CA LYS A 47 10.10 4.49 23.13
C LYS A 47 9.06 3.83 22.23
N ILE A 48 9.53 3.22 21.17
CA ILE A 48 8.72 2.44 20.23
C ILE A 48 9.35 1.07 20.07
N GLU A 49 8.60 0.04 20.39
CA GLU A 49 8.96 -1.36 20.16
C GLU A 49 8.11 -1.90 19.00
N VAL A 50 8.78 -2.47 18.01
CA VAL A 50 8.17 -3.02 16.81
C VAL A 50 8.54 -4.48 16.68
N LEU A 51 7.53 -5.35 16.64
CA LEU A 51 7.67 -6.79 16.51
C LEU A 51 7.04 -7.24 15.19
N LEU A 52 7.80 -7.89 14.34
CA LEU A 52 7.44 -8.19 12.96
C LEU A 52 7.55 -9.66 12.63
N SER A 53 6.68 -10.14 11.75
CA SER A 53 6.91 -11.40 11.06
C SER A 53 8.17 -11.32 10.18
N ALA A 54 8.83 -12.45 9.97
CA ALA A 54 10.04 -12.53 9.16
C ALA A 54 9.81 -11.98 7.72
N ASN A 55 8.65 -12.23 7.15
CA ASN A 55 8.32 -11.77 5.80
C ASN A 55 8.22 -10.25 5.71
N ILE A 56 7.57 -9.60 6.68
CA ILE A 56 7.50 -8.13 6.75
C ILE A 56 8.89 -7.53 6.95
N LEU A 57 9.66 -8.04 7.89
CA LEU A 57 11.02 -7.55 8.16
C LEU A 57 11.90 -7.62 6.90
N LYS A 58 11.93 -8.78 6.25
CA LYS A 58 12.70 -9.01 5.02
C LYS A 58 12.33 -8.04 3.90
N ASN A 59 11.04 -7.87 3.65
CA ASN A 59 10.56 -7.07 2.53
C ASN A 59 10.66 -5.56 2.79
N ALA A 60 10.68 -5.13 4.04
CA ALA A 60 10.73 -3.71 4.41
C ALA A 60 12.14 -3.14 4.56
N MET A 61 13.17 -3.98 4.72
CA MET A 61 14.52 -3.54 5.08
C MET A 61 15.25 -2.74 4.00
N GLY A 62 15.00 -3.04 2.72
CA GLY A 62 15.81 -2.54 1.62
C GLY A 62 15.10 -1.56 0.68
N VAL A 63 13.95 -1.03 1.07
CA VAL A 63 13.13 -0.20 0.17
C VAL A 63 13.14 1.27 0.58
N GLY A 64 13.02 2.15 -0.42
CA GLY A 64 12.92 3.59 -0.21
C GLY A 64 11.62 3.98 0.50
N ILE A 65 11.74 4.90 1.46
CA ILE A 65 10.59 5.43 2.20
C ILE A 65 10.16 6.77 1.57
N PRO A 66 8.87 6.93 1.22
CA PRO A 66 8.38 8.07 0.48
C PRO A 66 8.76 9.42 1.11
N GLY A 67 9.25 10.33 0.26
CA GLY A 67 9.58 11.71 0.66
C GLY A 67 10.81 11.86 1.55
N THR A 68 11.55 10.79 1.87
CA THR A 68 12.65 10.83 2.84
C THR A 68 14.03 10.81 2.21
N GLY A 69 14.18 10.27 1.01
CA GLY A 69 15.49 9.93 0.44
C GLY A 69 16.23 8.84 1.23
N MET A 70 15.56 8.19 2.17
CA MET A 70 16.12 7.16 3.06
C MET A 70 15.50 5.80 2.78
N VAL A 71 16.18 4.78 3.25
CA VAL A 71 15.81 3.36 3.07
C VAL A 71 15.59 2.72 4.43
N GLY A 72 14.62 1.82 4.51
CA GLY A 72 14.43 0.90 5.62
C GLY A 72 13.47 1.38 6.70
N LEU A 73 13.22 0.48 7.64
CA LEU A 73 12.19 0.62 8.68
C LEU A 73 12.41 1.76 9.69
N PRO A 74 13.62 2.08 10.16
CA PRO A 74 13.78 3.06 11.23
C PRO A 74 13.13 4.41 10.91
N ILE A 75 13.33 4.94 9.70
CA ILE A 75 12.72 6.23 9.33
C ILE A 75 11.20 6.11 9.14
N ALA A 76 10.69 4.98 8.63
CA ALA A 76 9.25 4.74 8.51
C ALA A 76 8.58 4.71 9.90
N VAL A 77 9.21 4.06 10.88
CA VAL A 77 8.73 4.02 12.27
C VAL A 77 8.75 5.41 12.89
N ALA A 78 9.87 6.13 12.77
CA ALA A 78 10.00 7.49 13.32
C ALA A 78 8.92 8.43 12.74
N LEU A 79 8.75 8.44 11.43
CA LEU A 79 7.75 9.30 10.77
C LEU A 79 6.32 8.86 11.08
N GLY A 80 6.04 7.57 11.18
CA GLY A 80 4.75 7.07 11.63
C GLY A 80 4.33 7.67 12.97
N ALA A 81 5.26 7.74 13.93
CA ALA A 81 5.02 8.32 15.24
C ALA A 81 4.93 9.86 15.23
N LEU A 82 5.73 10.54 14.39
CA LEU A 82 5.85 12.00 14.42
C LEU A 82 4.79 12.71 13.58
N ILE A 83 4.46 12.18 12.40
CA ILE A 83 3.57 12.85 11.44
C ILE A 83 2.49 11.93 10.86
N GLY A 84 2.58 10.63 11.09
CA GLY A 84 1.63 9.68 10.52
C GLY A 84 0.20 9.90 11.03
N LYS A 85 -0.76 9.78 10.10
CA LYS A 85 -2.19 9.78 10.42
C LYS A 85 -2.79 8.46 9.97
N SER A 86 -3.27 7.66 10.93
CA SER A 86 -3.77 6.32 10.63
C SER A 86 -5.01 6.32 9.74
N GLU A 87 -5.79 7.39 9.73
CA GLU A 87 -6.93 7.57 8.82
C GLU A 87 -6.55 7.55 7.34
N TYR A 88 -5.30 7.87 7.02
CA TYR A 88 -4.80 7.84 5.63
C TYR A 88 -4.41 6.44 5.15
N GLN A 89 -4.49 5.43 6.01
CA GLN A 89 -4.14 4.04 5.68
C GLN A 89 -2.76 3.93 4.98
N LEU A 90 -2.68 3.39 3.77
CA LEU A 90 -1.41 3.23 3.04
C LEU A 90 -0.84 4.53 2.46
N GLU A 91 -1.47 5.65 2.71
CA GLU A 91 -0.94 7.00 2.47
C GLU A 91 -0.49 7.70 3.77
N VAL A 92 -0.24 6.94 4.83
CA VAL A 92 0.00 7.43 6.19
C VAL A 92 1.10 8.48 6.31
N LEU A 93 2.10 8.45 5.41
CA LEU A 93 3.24 9.39 5.39
C LEU A 93 3.08 10.50 4.35
N LYS A 94 1.91 10.71 3.75
CA LYS A 94 1.73 11.69 2.68
C LYS A 94 2.03 13.15 3.09
N ASP A 95 1.94 13.46 4.37
CA ASP A 95 2.25 14.80 4.90
C ASP A 95 3.74 14.97 5.27
N CYS A 96 4.60 14.05 4.83
CA CYS A 96 6.04 14.12 5.09
C CYS A 96 6.66 15.39 4.48
N THR A 97 7.44 16.06 5.29
CA THR A 97 8.22 17.27 4.91
C THR A 97 9.69 17.07 5.18
N PRO A 98 10.60 17.86 4.58
CA PRO A 98 12.03 17.84 4.92
C PRO A 98 12.29 18.03 6.42
N GLU A 99 11.54 18.88 7.08
CA GLU A 99 11.64 19.14 8.53
C GLU A 99 11.22 17.90 9.33
N ALA A 100 10.17 17.21 8.93
CA ALA A 100 9.75 15.95 9.55
C ALA A 100 10.82 14.86 9.41
N VAL A 101 11.50 14.79 8.26
CA VAL A 101 12.62 13.85 8.03
C VAL A 101 13.78 14.14 8.99
N GLU A 102 14.16 15.40 9.19
CA GLU A 102 15.21 15.76 10.14
C GLU A 102 14.83 15.40 11.59
N CYS A 103 13.58 15.66 12.00
CA CYS A 103 13.06 15.21 13.28
C CYS A 103 13.10 13.67 13.40
N GLY A 104 12.78 12.96 12.34
CA GLY A 104 12.84 11.50 12.28
C GLY A 104 14.27 10.97 12.45
N LYS A 105 15.25 11.59 11.79
CA LYS A 105 16.68 11.25 11.94
C LYS A 105 17.15 11.44 13.38
N GLN A 106 16.75 12.55 14.01
CA GLN A 106 17.07 12.81 15.41
C GLN A 106 16.44 11.75 16.32
N PHE A 107 15.19 11.41 16.10
CA PHE A 107 14.48 10.38 16.87
C PHE A 107 15.17 9.02 16.77
N ILE A 108 15.67 8.66 15.60
CA ILE A 108 16.48 7.43 15.39
C ILE A 108 17.81 7.53 16.15
N ALA A 109 18.50 8.67 16.06
CA ALA A 109 19.80 8.89 16.73
C ALA A 109 19.69 8.79 18.26
N GLU A 110 18.56 9.16 18.85
CA GLU A 110 18.27 9.02 20.28
C GLU A 110 18.00 7.58 20.72
N ARG A 111 18.05 6.60 19.80
CA ARG A 111 17.87 5.16 20.05
C ARG A 111 16.52 4.82 20.72
N ARG A 112 15.47 5.47 20.29
CA ARG A 112 14.12 5.31 20.82
C ARG A 112 13.32 4.18 20.16
N ILE A 113 13.87 3.58 19.11
CA ILE A 113 13.21 2.55 18.30
C ILE A 113 13.92 1.21 18.46
N CYS A 114 13.17 0.17 18.78
CA CYS A 114 13.62 -1.22 18.79
C CYS A 114 12.78 -2.04 17.82
N ILE A 115 13.41 -2.64 16.83
CA ILE A 115 12.74 -3.48 15.82
C ILE A 115 13.29 -4.91 15.94
N SER A 116 12.41 -5.88 16.09
CA SER A 116 12.78 -7.30 16.23
C SER A 116 11.75 -8.23 15.59
N LEU A 117 12.14 -9.48 15.45
CA LEU A 117 11.23 -10.54 15.02
C LEU A 117 10.26 -10.88 16.16
N LYS A 118 9.02 -11.19 15.79
CA LYS A 118 8.03 -11.78 16.69
C LYS A 118 8.21 -13.29 16.68
N ASP A 119 8.45 -13.85 17.87
CA ASP A 119 8.57 -15.29 18.04
C ASP A 119 7.22 -16.00 18.03
N ASN A 120 7.21 -17.25 17.63
CA ASN A 120 6.07 -18.17 17.73
C ASN A 120 4.79 -17.68 17.04
N ILE A 121 4.93 -17.08 15.85
CA ILE A 121 3.79 -16.72 14.98
C ILE A 121 3.84 -17.51 13.68
N THR A 122 2.66 -17.80 13.15
CA THR A 122 2.47 -18.48 11.86
C THR A 122 2.07 -17.51 10.75
N GLU A 123 1.57 -16.33 11.11
CA GLU A 123 1.13 -15.31 10.18
C GLU A 123 2.30 -14.79 9.34
N LYS A 124 2.10 -14.76 8.04
CA LYS A 124 3.06 -14.17 7.09
C LYS A 124 3.14 -12.66 7.21
N LEU A 125 2.01 -12.03 7.52
CA LEU A 125 1.89 -10.60 7.75
C LEU A 125 1.48 -10.36 9.20
N TYR A 126 2.41 -9.90 10.02
CA TYR A 126 2.19 -9.54 11.41
C TYR A 126 3.05 -8.34 11.80
N ILE A 127 2.42 -7.33 12.37
CA ILE A 127 3.05 -6.10 12.83
C ILE A 127 2.46 -5.76 14.21
N GLU A 128 3.30 -5.74 15.22
CA GLU A 128 2.93 -5.33 16.58
C GLU A 128 3.75 -4.13 16.99
N VAL A 129 3.10 -3.09 17.47
CA VAL A 129 3.76 -1.86 17.91
C VAL A 129 3.32 -1.54 19.32
N ILE A 130 4.29 -1.26 20.18
CA ILE A 130 4.09 -0.78 21.53
C ILE A 130 4.79 0.57 21.67
N CYS A 131 4.01 1.62 21.93
CA CYS A 131 4.50 2.96 22.24
C CYS A 131 4.46 3.18 23.73
N ARG A 132 5.52 3.79 24.29
CA ARG A 132 5.65 4.08 25.72
C ARG A 132 6.04 5.54 25.95
N SER A 133 5.48 6.15 26.96
CA SER A 133 5.88 7.45 27.49
C SER A 133 5.62 7.49 29.00
N GLY A 134 6.68 7.53 29.80
CA GLY A 134 6.58 7.32 31.25
C GLY A 134 5.89 5.99 31.56
N ASP A 135 4.83 6.03 32.38
CA ASP A 135 4.05 4.86 32.75
C ASP A 135 2.92 4.54 31.75
N ARG A 136 2.72 5.37 30.74
CA ARG A 136 1.70 5.17 29.71
C ARG A 136 2.22 4.28 28.60
N THR A 137 1.34 3.38 28.16
CA THR A 137 1.60 2.48 27.02
C THR A 137 0.38 2.44 26.11
N ALA A 138 0.65 2.27 24.82
CA ALA A 138 -0.39 1.95 23.85
C ALA A 138 0.13 0.87 22.91
N LYS A 139 -0.76 0.02 22.44
CA LYS A 139 -0.43 -1.11 21.57
C LYS A 139 -1.38 -1.14 20.37
N ALA A 140 -0.84 -1.42 19.21
CA ALA A 140 -1.60 -1.72 18.01
C ALA A 140 -1.00 -2.93 17.31
N VAL A 141 -1.85 -3.75 16.69
CA VAL A 141 -1.45 -4.93 15.92
C VAL A 141 -2.19 -4.96 14.59
N ILE A 142 -1.42 -5.12 13.52
CA ILE A 142 -1.91 -5.43 12.17
C ILE A 142 -1.55 -6.87 11.85
N ALA A 143 -2.50 -7.66 11.34
CA ALA A 143 -2.25 -9.01 10.87
C ALA A 143 -3.20 -9.40 9.73
N GLY A 144 -2.74 -10.32 8.89
CA GLY A 144 -3.52 -10.85 7.76
C GLY A 144 -3.55 -9.93 6.53
N GLY A 145 -3.82 -8.64 6.71
CA GLY A 145 -3.79 -7.62 5.65
C GLY A 145 -3.01 -6.39 6.08
N HIS A 146 -2.45 -5.63 5.13
CA HIS A 146 -1.58 -4.48 5.40
C HIS A 146 -2.26 -3.31 6.15
N THR A 147 -3.58 -3.28 6.19
CA THR A 147 -4.39 -2.25 6.87
C THR A 147 -5.35 -2.84 7.92
N THR A 148 -5.26 -4.14 8.16
CA THR A 148 -6.19 -4.85 9.05
C THR A 148 -5.71 -4.80 10.49
N PHE A 149 -6.26 -3.89 11.28
CA PHE A 149 -6.02 -3.86 12.72
C PHE A 149 -6.81 -4.98 13.41
N ILE A 150 -6.10 -5.81 14.17
CA ILE A 150 -6.70 -6.90 14.97
C ILE A 150 -6.70 -6.62 16.47
N TYR A 151 -5.88 -5.67 16.92
CA TYR A 151 -5.80 -5.31 18.33
C TYR A 151 -5.37 -3.85 18.50
N ILE A 152 -6.04 -3.14 19.40
CA ILE A 152 -5.68 -1.77 19.80
C ILE A 152 -5.98 -1.65 21.30
N ALA A 153 -5.03 -1.15 22.09
CA ALA A 153 -5.21 -0.90 23.51
C ALA A 153 -4.51 0.37 23.98
N ASP A 154 -5.14 1.09 24.89
CA ASP A 154 -4.58 2.20 25.65
C ASP A 154 -4.32 1.71 27.08
N GLY A 155 -3.05 1.35 27.36
CA GLY A 155 -2.69 0.67 28.60
C GLY A 155 -3.47 -0.63 28.80
N GLY A 156 -4.20 -0.72 29.91
CA GLY A 156 -5.07 -1.86 30.19
C GLY A 156 -6.47 -1.80 29.54
N ASN A 157 -6.79 -0.69 28.85
CA ASN A 157 -8.09 -0.51 28.21
C ASN A 157 -8.04 -0.97 26.75
N VAL A 158 -8.68 -2.09 26.46
CA VAL A 158 -8.74 -2.67 25.10
C VAL A 158 -9.84 -1.96 24.30
N LEU A 159 -9.44 -1.32 23.18
CA LEU A 159 -10.33 -0.59 22.29
C LEU A 159 -10.80 -1.46 21.11
N LEU A 160 -9.97 -2.40 20.68
CA LEU A 160 -10.27 -3.36 19.63
C LEU A 160 -9.58 -4.68 19.94
N ASP A 161 -10.32 -5.79 19.89
CA ASP A 161 -9.76 -7.15 19.95
C ASP A 161 -10.48 -8.06 18.97
N ARG A 162 -9.76 -8.42 17.90
CA ARG A 162 -10.17 -9.39 16.87
C ARG A 162 -9.17 -10.55 16.76
N GLN A 163 -8.32 -10.74 17.75
CA GLN A 163 -7.26 -11.77 17.72
C GLN A 163 -7.83 -13.20 17.66
N HIS A 164 -9.08 -13.37 18.07
CA HIS A 164 -9.76 -14.67 18.10
C HIS A 164 -10.90 -14.78 17.09
N THR A 165 -11.12 -13.77 16.24
CA THR A 165 -11.96 -13.95 15.04
C THR A 165 -11.22 -14.88 14.11
N THR A 166 -11.73 -16.09 14.00
CA THR A 166 -11.18 -17.08 13.07
C THR A 166 -11.35 -16.58 11.64
N ASP A 167 -10.37 -16.85 10.79
CA ASP A 167 -10.45 -16.59 9.32
C ASP A 167 -11.78 -17.09 8.72
N GLU A 168 -12.45 -18.03 9.39
CA GLU A 168 -13.77 -18.59 9.02
C GLU A 168 -14.91 -17.54 9.01
N GLU A 169 -14.89 -16.50 9.85
CA GLU A 169 -15.94 -15.47 9.85
C GLU A 169 -15.73 -14.43 8.73
N GLU A 170 -14.48 -14.11 8.38
CA GLU A 170 -14.19 -13.26 7.22
C GLU A 170 -14.33 -14.03 5.90
N GLU A 171 -13.94 -15.30 5.85
CA GLU A 171 -14.19 -16.18 4.71
C GLU A 171 -15.68 -16.43 4.45
N ALA A 172 -16.50 -16.52 5.51
CA ALA A 172 -17.96 -16.72 5.37
C ALA A 172 -18.68 -15.50 4.78
N THR A 173 -18.09 -14.30 4.82
CA THR A 173 -18.66 -13.07 4.25
C THR A 173 -18.05 -12.71 2.89
N ALA A 174 -16.93 -13.33 2.51
CA ALA A 174 -16.28 -13.07 1.24
C ALA A 174 -17.08 -13.74 0.08
N PRO A 175 -17.25 -13.05 -1.06
CA PRO A 175 -17.92 -13.67 -2.19
C PRO A 175 -17.06 -14.82 -2.74
N GLU A 176 -17.68 -15.95 -3.01
CA GLU A 176 -17.01 -17.04 -3.69
C GLU A 176 -16.73 -16.64 -5.14
N LEU A 177 -15.46 -16.39 -5.46
CA LEU A 177 -15.04 -15.98 -6.80
C LEU A 177 -14.52 -17.14 -7.62
N ASN A 178 -14.91 -17.16 -8.87
CA ASN A 178 -14.32 -17.98 -9.92
C ASN A 178 -14.26 -17.17 -11.22
N LEU A 179 -13.51 -17.65 -12.19
CA LEU A 179 -13.30 -16.93 -13.45
C LEU A 179 -14.61 -16.58 -14.16
N ARG A 180 -15.60 -17.45 -14.11
CA ARG A 180 -16.92 -17.22 -14.73
C ARG A 180 -17.65 -16.06 -14.06
N LYS A 181 -17.69 -16.03 -12.72
CA LYS A 181 -18.33 -14.95 -11.98
C LYS A 181 -17.64 -13.60 -12.22
N VAL A 182 -16.30 -13.57 -12.25
CA VAL A 182 -15.54 -12.36 -12.54
C VAL A 182 -15.87 -11.84 -13.95
N TYR A 183 -15.89 -12.72 -14.93
CA TYR A 183 -16.23 -12.36 -16.30
C TYR A 183 -17.68 -11.86 -16.43
N ASP A 184 -18.63 -12.57 -15.85
CA ASP A 184 -20.03 -12.17 -15.87
C ASP A 184 -20.24 -10.83 -15.15
N PHE A 185 -19.56 -10.59 -14.02
CA PHE A 185 -19.59 -9.32 -13.31
C PHE A 185 -19.09 -8.19 -14.19
N ALA A 186 -17.92 -8.35 -14.81
CA ALA A 186 -17.32 -7.32 -15.66
C ALA A 186 -18.22 -6.92 -16.84
N LEU A 187 -18.97 -7.88 -17.41
CA LEU A 187 -19.84 -7.62 -18.56
C LEU A 187 -21.25 -7.15 -18.21
N THR A 188 -21.74 -7.43 -17.01
CA THR A 188 -23.16 -7.22 -16.67
C THR A 188 -23.40 -6.23 -15.54
N ALA A 189 -22.37 -5.84 -14.77
CA ALA A 189 -22.53 -4.85 -13.72
C ALA A 189 -22.92 -3.48 -14.31
N PRO A 190 -23.90 -2.78 -13.70
CA PRO A 190 -24.24 -1.43 -14.13
C PRO A 190 -23.02 -0.50 -14.05
N LEU A 191 -22.76 0.26 -15.11
CA LEU A 191 -21.57 1.12 -15.21
C LEU A 191 -21.46 2.15 -14.09
N ASP A 192 -22.57 2.71 -13.65
CA ASP A 192 -22.61 3.68 -12.54
C ASP A 192 -22.18 3.08 -11.21
N GLU A 193 -22.41 1.78 -11.00
CA GLU A 193 -21.97 1.07 -9.79
C GLU A 193 -20.46 0.76 -9.77
N ILE A 194 -19.81 0.65 -10.92
CA ILE A 194 -18.41 0.24 -11.06
C ILE A 194 -17.48 1.30 -11.67
N ARG A 195 -18.02 2.48 -12.04
CA ARG A 195 -17.24 3.58 -12.62
C ARG A 195 -16.07 4.03 -11.75
N PHE A 196 -16.15 3.85 -10.43
CA PHE A 196 -15.06 4.17 -9.50
C PHE A 196 -13.75 3.46 -9.85
N ILE A 197 -13.78 2.33 -10.58
CA ILE A 197 -12.58 1.61 -10.99
C ILE A 197 -11.66 2.47 -11.89
N LEU A 198 -12.20 3.48 -12.55
CA LEU A 198 -11.42 4.45 -13.35
C LEU A 198 -10.40 5.24 -12.52
N ASP A 199 -10.57 5.32 -11.21
CA ASP A 199 -9.56 5.90 -10.32
C ASP A 199 -8.26 5.13 -10.35
N THR A 200 -8.30 3.82 -10.62
CA THR A 200 -7.10 3.00 -10.80
C THR A 200 -6.31 3.42 -12.02
N ALA A 201 -7.01 3.67 -13.13
CA ALA A 201 -6.41 4.18 -14.36
C ALA A 201 -5.79 5.56 -14.14
N ARG A 202 -6.52 6.47 -13.51
CA ARG A 202 -6.09 7.85 -13.26
C ARG A 202 -4.83 7.89 -12.39
N LEU A 203 -4.81 7.19 -11.25
CA LEU A 203 -3.68 7.20 -10.33
C LEU A 203 -2.45 6.51 -10.93
N ASN A 204 -2.61 5.31 -11.47
CA ASN A 204 -1.48 4.53 -11.95
C ASN A 204 -0.87 5.12 -13.22
N LYS A 205 -1.68 5.69 -14.11
CA LYS A 205 -1.19 6.40 -15.27
C LYS A 205 -0.44 7.69 -14.88
N ALA A 206 -0.97 8.47 -13.96
CA ALA A 206 -0.30 9.66 -13.45
C ALA A 206 1.06 9.32 -12.81
N ALA A 207 1.15 8.20 -12.10
CA ALA A 207 2.42 7.71 -11.55
C ALA A 207 3.45 7.38 -12.65
N ALA A 208 3.04 6.71 -13.72
CA ALA A 208 3.90 6.44 -14.86
C ALA A 208 4.38 7.72 -15.55
N GLU A 209 3.47 8.65 -15.81
CA GLU A 209 3.78 9.94 -16.45
C GLU A 209 4.74 10.79 -15.60
N GLN A 210 4.57 10.78 -14.28
CA GLN A 210 5.49 11.44 -13.36
C GLN A 210 6.87 10.78 -13.39
N ALA A 211 6.92 9.45 -13.45
CA ALA A 211 8.17 8.70 -13.53
C ALA A 211 8.96 9.01 -14.79
N PHE A 212 8.31 9.26 -15.93
CA PHE A 212 8.98 9.66 -17.17
C PHE A 212 9.64 11.04 -17.08
N LYS A 213 9.16 11.91 -16.21
CA LYS A 213 9.71 13.26 -16.01
C LYS A 213 10.88 13.29 -15.04
N GLY A 214 11.08 12.22 -14.27
CA GLY A 214 12.10 12.11 -13.24
C GLY A 214 13.13 11.01 -13.52
N SER A 215 13.95 10.75 -12.53
CA SER A 215 14.90 9.63 -12.53
C SER A 215 14.67 8.82 -11.25
N TYR A 216 14.13 7.61 -11.40
CA TYR A 216 13.73 6.76 -10.29
C TYR A 216 14.30 5.35 -10.44
N GLY A 217 15.03 4.90 -9.43
CA GLY A 217 15.60 3.56 -9.37
C GLY A 217 16.41 3.22 -10.62
N HIS A 218 16.08 2.13 -11.26
CA HIS A 218 16.75 1.70 -12.49
C HIS A 218 16.26 2.45 -13.75
N SER A 219 15.21 3.23 -13.64
CA SER A 219 14.59 3.99 -14.73
C SER A 219 14.25 3.12 -15.95
N LEU A 220 13.84 1.89 -15.73
CA LEU A 220 13.56 0.92 -16.79
C LEU A 220 12.47 1.41 -17.74
N GLY A 221 11.35 1.89 -17.20
CA GLY A 221 10.25 2.42 -18.00
C GLY A 221 10.67 3.60 -18.87
N ARG A 222 11.49 4.50 -18.33
CA ARG A 222 12.04 5.65 -19.06
C ARG A 222 13.01 5.22 -20.16
N MET A 223 13.86 4.24 -19.88
CA MET A 223 14.76 3.65 -20.89
C MET A 223 14.00 3.03 -22.04
N LEU A 224 12.95 2.28 -21.77
CA LEU A 224 12.12 1.63 -22.78
C LEU A 224 11.38 2.66 -23.65
N ARG A 225 11.04 3.83 -23.13
CA ARG A 225 10.34 4.90 -23.84
C ARG A 225 11.27 5.82 -24.65
N GLY A 226 12.56 5.76 -24.45
CA GLY A 226 13.55 6.59 -25.16
C GLY A 226 13.95 6.05 -26.52
N SER A 227 15.03 6.62 -27.08
CA SER A 227 15.60 6.18 -28.34
C SER A 227 16.03 4.71 -28.35
N TYR A 228 16.26 4.17 -27.18
CA TYR A 228 16.63 2.77 -26.99
C TYR A 228 15.44 1.83 -27.22
N GLU A 229 14.27 2.22 -26.75
CA GLU A 229 13.00 1.51 -26.98
C GLU A 229 12.77 1.26 -28.48
N HIS A 230 12.89 2.30 -29.29
CA HIS A 230 12.67 2.20 -30.75
C HIS A 230 13.71 1.33 -31.47
N LYS A 231 14.89 1.18 -30.90
CA LYS A 231 15.94 0.33 -31.48
C LYS A 231 15.83 -1.13 -31.08
N VAL A 232 15.38 -1.42 -29.86
CA VAL A 232 15.39 -2.79 -29.30
C VAL A 232 14.00 -3.41 -29.31
N MET A 233 12.99 -2.67 -28.82
CA MET A 233 11.63 -3.16 -28.63
C MET A 233 10.67 -2.77 -29.75
N GLY A 234 11.06 -1.80 -30.59
CA GLY A 234 10.17 -1.17 -31.55
C GLY A 234 9.14 -0.25 -30.90
N ASP A 235 8.37 0.44 -31.73
CA ASP A 235 7.27 1.30 -31.33
C ASP A 235 5.93 0.54 -31.50
N SER A 236 5.45 -0.07 -30.44
CA SER A 236 4.26 -0.92 -30.45
C SER A 236 3.44 -0.76 -29.19
N VAL A 237 2.19 -1.21 -29.24
CA VAL A 237 1.34 -1.27 -28.04
C VAL A 237 2.03 -2.05 -26.91
N PHE A 238 2.72 -3.12 -27.23
CA PHE A 238 3.43 -3.93 -26.23
C PHE A 238 4.58 -3.15 -25.56
N SER A 239 5.41 -2.43 -26.33
CA SER A 239 6.50 -1.62 -25.76
C SER A 239 5.96 -0.47 -24.90
N HIS A 240 4.84 0.14 -25.28
CA HIS A 240 4.18 1.17 -24.50
C HIS A 240 3.60 0.61 -23.18
N ILE A 241 2.97 -0.55 -23.22
CA ILE A 241 2.50 -1.26 -22.01
C ILE A 241 3.67 -1.50 -21.04
N LEU A 242 4.78 -2.06 -21.54
CA LEU A 242 5.97 -2.32 -20.72
C LEU A 242 6.54 -1.04 -20.12
N SER A 243 6.70 0.01 -20.92
CA SER A 243 7.32 1.26 -20.48
C SER A 243 6.48 1.96 -19.40
N TYR A 244 5.17 2.08 -19.57
CA TYR A 244 4.27 2.68 -18.58
C TYR A 244 4.23 1.87 -17.28
N THR A 245 4.06 0.57 -17.39
CA THR A 245 3.97 -0.31 -16.21
C THR A 245 5.28 -0.31 -15.41
N SER A 246 6.42 -0.42 -16.11
CA SER A 246 7.75 -0.38 -15.48
C SER A 246 8.04 0.98 -14.86
N ALA A 247 7.68 2.08 -15.52
CA ALA A 247 7.91 3.43 -15.02
C ALA A 247 7.17 3.70 -13.69
N ALA A 248 5.91 3.32 -13.60
CA ALA A 248 5.15 3.45 -12.35
C ALA A 248 5.76 2.61 -11.22
N CYS A 249 6.21 1.39 -11.52
CA CYS A 249 6.92 0.54 -10.56
C CYS A 249 8.27 1.13 -10.14
N ASP A 250 9.06 1.66 -11.09
CA ASP A 250 10.33 2.33 -10.80
C ASP A 250 10.16 3.46 -9.78
N ALA A 251 9.19 4.34 -10.02
CA ALA A 251 8.92 5.46 -9.12
C ALA A 251 8.50 4.98 -7.72
N ARG A 252 7.59 4.02 -7.66
CA ARG A 252 7.10 3.47 -6.40
C ARG A 252 8.23 2.82 -5.60
N MET A 253 9.02 1.95 -6.22
CA MET A 253 10.09 1.21 -5.54
C MET A 253 11.25 2.10 -5.09
N ALA A 254 11.47 3.21 -5.79
CA ALA A 254 12.46 4.22 -5.39
C ALA A 254 12.00 5.13 -4.23
N GLY A 255 10.78 4.96 -3.74
CA GLY A 255 10.25 5.77 -2.64
C GLY A 255 9.76 7.15 -3.09
N ALA A 256 9.31 7.29 -4.32
CA ALA A 256 8.69 8.54 -4.78
C ALA A 256 7.40 8.83 -4.00
N MET A 257 7.15 10.11 -3.71
CA MET A 257 5.93 10.57 -3.04
C MET A 257 4.78 10.67 -4.05
N ILE A 258 4.45 9.55 -4.68
CA ILE A 258 3.45 9.44 -5.74
C ILE A 258 2.45 8.36 -5.35
N PRO A 259 1.15 8.67 -5.25
CA PRO A 259 0.14 7.66 -4.98
C PRO A 259 -0.04 6.75 -6.19
N VAL A 260 -0.19 5.46 -5.91
CA VAL A 260 -0.62 4.44 -6.87
C VAL A 260 -1.86 3.74 -6.33
N MET A 261 -2.68 3.19 -7.20
CA MET A 261 -3.77 2.34 -6.76
C MET A 261 -3.25 0.92 -6.55
N SER A 262 -3.26 0.48 -5.30
CA SER A 262 -2.86 -0.89 -4.93
C SER A 262 -3.99 -1.88 -5.16
N ASN A 263 -3.65 -3.15 -5.16
CA ASN A 263 -4.60 -4.26 -5.14
C ASN A 263 -4.12 -5.30 -4.13
N SER A 264 -5.00 -5.69 -3.23
CA SER A 264 -4.71 -6.70 -2.19
C SER A 264 -3.40 -6.42 -1.43
N GLY A 265 -3.20 -5.17 -1.05
CA GLY A 265 -2.03 -4.70 -0.31
C GLY A 265 -0.73 -4.61 -1.11
N SER A 266 -0.76 -4.78 -2.44
CA SER A 266 0.42 -4.63 -3.30
C SER A 266 0.23 -3.53 -4.34
N GLY A 267 1.08 -2.49 -4.27
CA GLY A 267 1.08 -1.41 -5.26
C GLY A 267 1.52 -1.88 -6.64
N ASN A 268 2.56 -2.71 -6.73
CA ASN A 268 3.00 -3.27 -8.01
C ASN A 268 1.96 -4.19 -8.65
N GLN A 269 1.22 -4.94 -7.84
CA GLN A 269 0.10 -5.74 -8.36
C GLN A 269 -1.00 -4.86 -8.93
N GLY A 270 -1.37 -3.78 -8.24
CA GLY A 270 -2.34 -2.81 -8.74
C GLY A 270 -1.91 -2.14 -10.04
N ILE A 271 -0.65 -1.70 -10.11
CA ILE A 271 -0.05 -1.13 -11.33
C ILE A 271 -0.10 -2.15 -12.48
N SER A 272 0.33 -3.38 -12.24
CA SER A 272 0.42 -4.44 -13.25
C SER A 272 -0.93 -4.95 -13.73
N ALA A 273 -1.96 -4.87 -12.89
CA ALA A 273 -3.33 -5.20 -13.26
C ALA A 273 -4.01 -4.08 -14.06
N THR A 274 -3.61 -2.83 -13.86
CA THR A 274 -4.28 -1.64 -14.41
C THR A 274 -3.64 -1.14 -15.70
N LEU A 275 -2.34 -0.83 -15.67
CA LEU A 275 -1.70 -0.09 -16.76
C LEU A 275 -1.65 -0.83 -18.10
N PRO A 276 -1.46 -2.15 -18.16
CA PRO A 276 -1.58 -2.86 -19.42
C PRO A 276 -2.93 -2.68 -20.10
N VAL A 277 -4.00 -2.71 -19.34
CA VAL A 277 -5.37 -2.52 -19.84
C VAL A 277 -5.61 -1.08 -20.28
N VAL A 278 -5.18 -0.11 -19.47
CA VAL A 278 -5.32 1.33 -19.77
C VAL A 278 -4.56 1.72 -21.02
N VAL A 279 -3.29 1.32 -21.14
CA VAL A 279 -2.46 1.61 -22.31
C VAL A 279 -3.03 0.94 -23.56
N PHE A 280 -3.43 -0.31 -23.46
CA PHE A 280 -4.07 -1.03 -24.58
C PHE A 280 -5.34 -0.29 -25.05
N ALA A 281 -6.21 0.12 -24.12
CA ALA A 281 -7.43 0.81 -24.44
C ALA A 281 -7.18 2.16 -25.14
N GLU A 282 -6.22 2.95 -24.65
CA GLU A 282 -5.85 4.23 -25.26
C GLU A 282 -5.24 4.06 -26.66
N GLU A 283 -4.30 3.14 -26.83
CA GLU A 283 -3.66 2.86 -28.12
C GLU A 283 -4.66 2.35 -29.19
N ASN A 284 -5.72 1.70 -28.75
CA ASN A 284 -6.78 1.17 -29.63
C ASN A 284 -8.06 2.03 -29.65
N ASN A 285 -8.01 3.27 -29.12
CA ASN A 285 -9.13 4.22 -29.09
C ASN A 285 -10.41 3.62 -28.50
N LYS A 286 -10.27 2.82 -27.44
CA LYS A 286 -11.41 2.28 -26.70
C LYS A 286 -12.10 3.35 -25.88
N ASN A 287 -13.43 3.26 -25.79
CA ASN A 287 -14.20 4.16 -24.95
C ASN A 287 -14.16 3.78 -23.47
N GLU A 288 -14.75 4.60 -22.62
CA GLU A 288 -14.77 4.38 -21.17
C GLU A 288 -15.47 3.09 -20.76
N GLU A 289 -16.59 2.76 -21.39
CA GLU A 289 -17.32 1.51 -21.12
C GLU A 289 -16.48 0.26 -21.46
N GLU A 290 -15.78 0.31 -22.59
CA GLU A 290 -14.87 -0.78 -22.97
C GLU A 290 -13.67 -0.91 -22.04
N LEU A 291 -13.20 0.20 -21.46
CA LEU A 291 -12.10 0.23 -20.51
C LEU A 291 -12.51 -0.35 -19.15
N ILE A 292 -13.69 -0.01 -18.63
CA ILE A 292 -14.21 -0.49 -17.36
C ILE A 292 -14.47 -2.00 -17.40
#